data_95f1eb5e1123b286d89a12a9f5e9bb4a
#
_entry.id   95f1eb5e1123b286d89a12a9f5e9bb4a
#
_cell.length_a   1.000
_cell.length_b   1.000
_cell.length_c   1.000
_cell.angle_alpha   90.00
_cell.angle_beta   90.00
_cell.angle_gamma   90.00
#
_symmetry.space_group_name_H-M   'P 1'
#
loop_
_entity.id
_entity.type
_entity.pdbx_description
1 polymer ?
#
loop_
_entity_poly.entity_id
_entity_poly.type
_entity_poly.pdbx_seq_one_letter_code
_entity_poly.pdbx_strand_id
1 'polypeptide(L)' 'MDHATFAQLLRQWRDRHGYSQRDAAEQLKVSKRSLENWEQERAMPQGFGLQAMLEIIKPKRNRK' A
#
# COMPACT_ATOMS: atom_id res chain seq x y z
N MET A 1 -7.78 1.64 11.20
CA MET A 1 -7.88 1.22 9.78
C MET A 1 -7.92 -0.29 9.72
N ASP A 2 -8.80 -0.83 8.92
CA ASP A 2 -8.91 -2.29 8.83
C ASP A 2 -8.17 -2.79 7.59
N HIS A 3 -8.08 -4.12 7.50
CA HIS A 3 -7.35 -4.76 6.41
C HIS A 3 -7.95 -4.43 5.05
N ALA A 4 -9.27 -4.39 4.98
CA ALA A 4 -9.94 -4.16 3.71
C ALA A 4 -9.65 -2.75 3.20
N THR A 5 -9.71 -1.76 4.08
CA THR A 5 -9.44 -0.37 3.69
C THR A 5 -7.99 -0.21 3.24
N PHE A 6 -7.07 -0.81 3.98
CA PHE A 6 -5.66 -0.72 3.61
C PHE A 6 -5.42 -1.39 2.25
N ALA A 7 -6.00 -2.56 2.04
CA ALA A 7 -5.84 -3.27 0.77
C ALA A 7 -6.37 -2.44 -0.39
N GLN A 8 -7.49 -1.77 -0.18
CA GLN A 8 -8.08 -0.96 -1.22
C GLN A 8 -7.20 0.23 -1.57
N LEU A 9 -6.69 0.92 -0.56
CA LEU A 9 -5.78 2.04 -0.80
C LEU A 9 -4.53 1.58 -1.55
N LEU A 10 -4.02 0.43 -1.19
CA LEU A 10 -2.82 -0.11 -1.80
C LEU A 10 -3.05 -0.41 -3.28
N ARG A 11 -4.17 -1.05 -3.59
CA ARG A 11 -4.50 -1.36 -4.98
C ARG A 11 -4.73 -0.10 -5.81
N GLN A 12 -5.40 0.89 -5.23
CA GLN A 12 -5.64 2.15 -5.92
C GLN A 12 -4.33 2.86 -6.22
N TRP A 13 -3.41 2.84 -5.27
CA TRP A 13 -2.10 3.44 -5.48
C TRP A 13 -1.36 2.73 -6.63
N ARG A 14 -1.40 1.41 -6.64
CA ARG A 14 -0.77 0.65 -7.72
C ARG A 14 -1.38 1.01 -9.08
N ASP A 15 -2.71 1.09 -9.11
CA ASP A 15 -3.39 1.39 -10.36
C ASP A 15 -3.03 2.77 -10.88
N ARG A 16 -2.96 3.74 -9.99
CA ARG A 16 -2.62 5.11 -10.41
C ARG A 16 -1.25 5.18 -11.04
N HIS A 17 -0.32 4.36 -10.58
CA HIS A 17 1.04 4.37 -11.09
C HIS A 17 1.31 3.32 -12.14
N GLY A 18 0.36 2.44 -12.37
CA GLY A 18 0.58 1.34 -13.31
C GLY A 18 1.57 0.31 -12.83
N TYR A 19 1.71 0.17 -11.52
CA TYR A 19 2.67 -0.77 -10.95
C TYR A 19 2.12 -2.18 -10.90
N SER A 20 2.95 -3.15 -11.25
CA SER A 20 2.67 -4.53 -10.91
C SER A 20 2.88 -4.72 -9.41
N GLN A 21 2.51 -5.88 -8.88
CA GLN A 21 2.79 -6.16 -7.46
C GLN A 21 4.28 -6.12 -7.19
N ARG A 22 5.08 -6.61 -8.11
CA ARG A 22 6.52 -6.60 -7.95
C ARG A 22 7.04 -5.17 -7.90
N ASP A 23 6.59 -4.34 -8.83
CA ASP A 23 7.03 -2.95 -8.88
C ASP A 23 6.63 -2.21 -7.61
N ALA A 24 5.41 -2.45 -7.17
CA ALA A 24 4.91 -1.79 -5.96
C ALA A 24 5.70 -2.22 -4.73
N ALA A 25 6.02 -3.50 -4.64
CA ALA A 25 6.82 -3.98 -3.51
C ALA A 25 8.18 -3.31 -3.49
N GLU A 26 8.78 -3.13 -4.66
CA GLU A 26 10.07 -2.46 -4.74
C GLU A 26 9.97 -1.01 -4.30
N GLN A 27 8.91 -0.33 -4.71
CA GLN A 27 8.72 1.06 -4.33
C GLN A 27 8.51 1.21 -2.82
N LEU A 28 7.84 0.25 -2.21
CA LEU A 28 7.58 0.29 -0.78
C LEU A 28 8.69 -0.35 0.03
N LYS A 29 9.67 -0.96 -0.66
CA LYS A 29 10.82 -1.62 -0.02
C LYS A 29 10.38 -2.76 0.89
N VAL A 30 9.44 -3.55 0.40
CA VAL A 30 8.95 -4.72 1.10
C VAL A 30 9.00 -5.90 0.14
N SER A 31 8.84 -7.10 0.68
CA SER A 31 8.82 -8.28 -0.17
C SER A 31 7.50 -8.33 -0.94
N LYS A 32 7.53 -8.96 -2.10
CA LYS A 32 6.31 -9.15 -2.86
C LYS A 32 5.30 -9.95 -2.07
N ARG A 33 5.78 -10.91 -1.28
CA ARG A 33 4.90 -11.73 -0.48
C ARG A 33 4.14 -10.90 0.55
N SER A 34 4.81 -9.96 1.18
CA SER A 34 4.14 -9.05 2.11
C SER A 34 3.05 -8.27 1.40
N LEU A 35 3.38 -7.74 0.24
CA LEU A 35 2.41 -6.98 -0.52
C LEU A 35 1.19 -7.83 -0.87
N GLU A 36 1.43 -9.06 -1.31
CA GLU A 36 0.34 -9.97 -1.65
C GLU A 36 -0.56 -10.22 -0.45
N ASN A 37 0.05 -10.46 0.70
CA ASN A 37 -0.74 -10.71 1.91
C ASN A 37 -1.58 -9.49 2.28
N TRP A 38 -1.01 -8.30 2.11
CA TRP A 38 -1.74 -7.08 2.41
C TRP A 38 -2.91 -6.89 1.46
N GLU A 39 -2.71 -7.16 0.18
CA GLU A 39 -3.79 -6.99 -0.79
C GLU A 39 -4.88 -8.04 -0.64
N GLN A 40 -4.53 -9.20 -0.10
CA GLN A 40 -5.51 -10.24 0.15
C GLN A 40 -6.15 -10.13 1.53
N GLU A 41 -5.84 -9.05 2.25
CA GLU A 41 -6.44 -8.77 3.55
C GLU A 41 -6.06 -9.79 4.62
N ARG A 42 -4.94 -10.49 4.41
CA ARG A 42 -4.46 -11.45 5.39
C ARG A 42 -3.63 -10.80 6.48
N ALA A 43 -3.06 -9.65 6.17
CA ALA A 43 -2.20 -8.93 7.09
C ALA A 43 -2.14 -7.49 6.69
N MET A 44 -1.61 -6.66 7.54
CA MET A 44 -1.31 -5.27 7.21
C MET A 44 -0.20 -4.82 8.14
N PRO A 45 0.58 -3.82 7.72
CA PRO A 45 1.62 -3.30 8.61
C PRO A 45 0.97 -2.58 9.79
N GLN A 46 1.73 -2.39 10.84
CA GLN A 46 1.23 -1.74 12.03
C GLN A 46 2.23 -0.72 12.52
N GLY A 47 1.77 0.15 13.40
CA GLY A 47 2.63 1.14 14.02
C GLY A 47 3.23 2.09 13.02
N PHE A 48 4.52 2.34 13.19
CA PHE A 48 5.22 3.25 12.28
C PHE A 48 5.24 2.73 10.85
N GLY A 49 5.28 1.42 10.69
CA GLY A 49 5.25 0.83 9.35
C GLY A 49 3.98 1.19 8.62
N LEU A 50 2.86 1.11 9.29
CA LEU A 50 1.59 1.47 8.69
C LEU A 50 1.57 2.94 8.29
N GLN A 51 2.04 3.82 9.18
CA GLN A 51 2.04 5.23 8.87
C GLN A 51 2.94 5.54 7.69
N ALA A 52 4.11 4.92 7.64
CA ALA A 52 5.02 5.15 6.52
C ALA A 52 4.38 4.71 5.19
N MET A 53 3.71 3.56 5.20
CA MET A 53 3.05 3.09 3.98
C MET A 53 1.93 4.02 3.57
N LEU A 54 1.13 4.47 4.53
CA LEU A 54 0.01 5.35 4.23
C LEU A 54 0.47 6.65 3.61
N GLU A 55 1.61 7.17 4.06
CA GLU A 55 2.13 8.40 3.48
C GLU A 55 2.51 8.23 2.03
N ILE A 56 2.89 7.02 1.66
CA ILE A 56 3.27 6.75 0.28
C ILE A 56 2.03 6.48 -0.58
N ILE A 57 1.09 5.68 -0.07
CA ILE A 57 0.02 5.17 -0.92
C ILE A 57 -1.24 6.02 -0.91
N LYS A 58 -1.45 6.85 0.10
CA LYS A 58 -2.63 7.69 0.09
C LYS A 58 -2.52 8.74 -0.99
N PRO A 59 -3.65 9.09 -1.62
CA PRO A 59 -3.61 10.15 -2.62
C PRO A 59 -3.24 11.46 -1.96
N LYS A 60 -2.36 12.21 -2.62
CA LYS A 60 -1.98 13.51 -2.09
C LYS A 60 -3.05 14.49 -2.39
N ARG A 61 -3.41 15.28 -1.40
CA ARG A 61 -4.33 16.33 -1.62
C ARG A 61 -3.60 17.51 -2.07
N ASN A 62 -4.06 18.10 -3.10
CA ASN A 62 -3.52 19.32 -3.53
C ASN A 62 -4.23 20.40 -2.87
N ARG A 63 -3.65 21.21 -2.22
CA ARG A 63 -4.29 22.25 -1.64
C ARG A 63 -3.92 23.52 -2.09
N LYS A 64 -4.22 23.96 -2.33
CA LYS A 64 -3.91 25.03 -2.70
C LYS A 64 -3.95 25.64 -2.37
#